data_cd319e2ce47758cdc7dac7593d5b8d20
#
_entry.id   cd319e2ce47758cdc7dac7593d5b8d20
#
_cell.length_a   1.000
_cell.length_b   1.000
_cell.length_c   1.000
_cell.angle_alpha   90.00
_cell.angle_beta   90.00
_cell.angle_gamma   90.00
#
_symmetry.space_group_name_H-M   'P 1'
#
loop_
_entity.id
_entity.type
_entity.pdbx_description
1 polymer ?
#
loop_
_entity_poly.entity_id
_entity_poly.type
_entity_poly.pdbx_seq_one_letter_code
_entity_poly.pdbx_strand_id
1 'polypeptide(L)'
;MKDKIIIQRCTLENAPKLALLNKQLIDDEKSNNTMSISELEERMRGFILSEYDAYFFKVQDNIVGYALVKNTCSPLYLRQFLIDKNYRKLHYGTIAFHTLLEFLDVNTMDIEVLPWNEPGIRFWESLGFREISKYMRL
;
A
#
# COMPACT_ATOMS: atom_id res chain seq x y z
N MET A 1 8.53 21.22 13.23
CA MET A 1 8.41 21.12 11.78
C MET A 1 8.02 19.70 11.41
N LYS A 2 6.99 19.55 10.58
CA LYS A 2 6.56 18.21 10.17
C LYS A 2 7.48 17.68 9.08
N ASP A 3 7.81 16.39 9.17
CA ASP A 3 8.56 15.73 8.12
C ASP A 3 7.70 15.64 6.85
N LYS A 4 8.33 15.90 5.73
CA LYS A 4 7.67 15.82 4.42
C LYS A 4 7.83 14.43 3.85
N ILE A 5 6.73 13.87 3.35
CA ILE A 5 6.77 12.58 2.64
C ILE A 5 7.02 12.84 1.16
N ILE A 6 8.01 12.14 0.63
CA ILE A 6 8.38 12.16 -0.78
C ILE A 6 7.96 10.82 -1.39
N ILE A 7 7.32 10.86 -2.55
CA ILE A 7 6.94 9.65 -3.31
C ILE A 7 8.07 9.33 -4.29
N GLN A 8 8.54 8.09 -4.24
CA GLN A 8 9.53 7.61 -5.20
C GLN A 8 8.94 6.43 -5.96
N ARG A 9 8.83 6.54 -7.28
CA ARG A 9 8.38 5.42 -8.10
C ARG A 9 9.45 4.33 -8.09
N CYS A 10 9.02 3.08 -7.85
CA CYS A 10 9.92 1.94 -7.77
C CYS A 10 10.19 1.35 -9.15
N THR A 11 11.36 0.71 -9.26
CA THR A 11 11.75 -0.08 -10.42
C THR A 11 11.90 -1.54 -10.01
N LEU A 12 12.24 -2.41 -10.95
CA LEU A 12 12.48 -3.83 -10.66
C LEU A 12 13.58 -4.02 -9.61
N GLU A 13 14.55 -3.11 -9.55
CA GLU A 13 15.62 -3.18 -8.56
C GLU A 13 15.11 -3.06 -7.13
N ASN A 14 13.94 -2.48 -6.94
CA ASN A 14 13.35 -2.28 -5.61
C ASN A 14 12.53 -3.48 -5.14
N ALA A 15 12.38 -4.53 -5.98
CA ALA A 15 11.56 -5.69 -5.63
C ALA A 15 11.97 -6.37 -4.33
N PRO A 16 13.26 -6.54 -4.00
CA PRO A 16 13.63 -7.14 -2.71
C PRO A 16 13.11 -6.37 -1.50
N LYS A 17 13.24 -5.04 -1.49
CA LYS A 17 12.74 -4.22 -0.38
C LYS A 17 11.21 -4.23 -0.34
N LEU A 18 10.57 -4.16 -1.49
CA LEU A 18 9.11 -4.24 -1.57
C LEU A 18 8.59 -5.56 -1.03
N ALA A 19 9.29 -6.67 -1.30
CA ALA A 19 8.90 -7.98 -0.79
C ALA A 19 8.95 -8.04 0.74
N LEU A 20 9.97 -7.44 1.35
CA LEU A 20 10.08 -7.39 2.81
C LEU A 20 8.92 -6.59 3.42
N LEU A 21 8.59 -5.44 2.82
CA LEU A 21 7.46 -4.64 3.28
C LEU A 21 6.14 -5.36 3.05
N ASN A 22 6.00 -6.03 1.92
CA ASN A 22 4.79 -6.81 1.61
C ASN A 22 4.59 -7.95 2.63
N LYS A 23 5.67 -8.62 3.04
CA LYS A 23 5.58 -9.66 4.06
C LYS A 23 5.07 -9.08 5.38
N GLN A 24 5.54 -7.90 5.74
CA GLN A 24 5.04 -7.22 6.94
C GLN A 24 3.54 -6.92 6.83
N LEU A 25 3.08 -6.46 5.65
CA LEU A 25 1.67 -6.17 5.42
C LEU A 25 0.81 -7.44 5.55
N ILE A 26 1.26 -8.54 4.96
CA ILE A 26 0.56 -9.83 5.03
C ILE A 26 0.41 -10.28 6.48
N ASP A 27 1.47 -10.15 7.26
CA ASP A 27 1.46 -10.54 8.68
C ASP A 27 0.51 -9.63 9.48
N ASP A 28 0.53 -8.33 9.22
CA ASP A 28 -0.32 -7.36 9.90
C ASP A 28 -1.81 -7.61 9.62
N GLU A 29 -2.13 -7.96 8.39
CA GLU A 29 -3.51 -8.20 7.96
C GLU A 29 -4.01 -9.57 8.35
N LYS A 30 -3.14 -10.41 8.90
CA LYS A 30 -3.45 -11.82 9.21
C LYS A 30 -4.03 -12.52 7.98
N SER A 31 -3.43 -12.24 6.84
CA SER A 31 -3.81 -12.82 5.56
C SER A 31 -3.47 -14.32 5.54
N ASN A 32 -4.20 -15.07 4.74
CA ASN A 32 -3.92 -16.49 4.52
C ASN A 32 -2.76 -16.74 3.56
N ASN A 33 -2.09 -15.68 3.11
CA ASN A 33 -0.98 -15.78 2.18
C ASN A 33 0.25 -16.35 2.90
N THR A 34 0.76 -17.48 2.40
CA THR A 34 1.90 -18.19 2.98
C THR A 34 3.16 -18.08 2.10
N MET A 35 3.18 -17.17 1.15
CA MET A 35 4.32 -17.01 0.24
C MET A 35 5.59 -16.66 0.99
N SER A 36 6.72 -17.24 0.53
CA SER A 36 8.04 -16.89 1.05
C SER A 36 8.46 -15.50 0.54
N ILE A 37 9.48 -14.92 1.15
CA ILE A 37 10.04 -13.64 0.71
C ILE A 37 10.44 -13.72 -0.78
N SER A 38 11.07 -14.83 -1.18
CA SER A 38 11.48 -15.03 -2.58
C SER A 38 10.29 -15.04 -3.53
N GLU A 39 9.21 -15.71 -3.13
CA GLU A 39 7.98 -15.75 -3.93
C GLU A 39 7.31 -14.37 -4.00
N LEU A 40 7.31 -13.62 -2.89
CA LEU A 40 6.77 -12.27 -2.86
C LEU A 40 7.58 -11.32 -3.74
N GLU A 41 8.90 -11.48 -3.76
CA GLU A 41 9.78 -10.70 -4.63
C GLU A 41 9.44 -10.94 -6.09
N GLU A 42 9.29 -12.21 -6.48
CA GLU A 42 8.94 -12.57 -7.85
C GLU A 42 7.55 -12.03 -8.23
N ARG A 43 6.59 -12.15 -7.31
CA ARG A 43 5.26 -11.60 -7.54
C ARG A 43 5.30 -10.08 -7.71
N MET A 44 6.14 -9.40 -6.92
CA MET A 44 6.27 -7.95 -7.02
C MET A 44 6.83 -7.54 -8.39
N ARG A 45 7.81 -8.27 -8.91
CA ARG A 45 8.31 -8.04 -10.26
C ARG A 45 7.20 -8.17 -11.29
N GLY A 46 6.38 -9.21 -11.15
CA GLY A 46 5.23 -9.40 -12.05
C GLY A 46 4.25 -8.25 -12.03
N PHE A 47 3.96 -7.71 -10.85
CA PHE A 47 3.09 -6.53 -10.74
C PHE A 47 3.69 -5.34 -11.49
N ILE A 48 4.96 -5.03 -11.24
CA ILE A 48 5.63 -3.86 -11.84
C ILE A 48 5.72 -3.99 -13.36
N LEU A 49 5.88 -5.21 -13.87
CA LEU A 49 5.95 -5.46 -15.31
C LEU A 49 4.58 -5.49 -15.99
N SER A 50 3.50 -5.41 -15.26
CA SER A 50 2.15 -5.48 -15.83
C SER A 50 1.37 -4.18 -15.58
N GLU A 51 0.28 -4.27 -14.83
CA GLU A 51 -0.69 -3.18 -14.69
C GLU A 51 -0.51 -2.36 -13.41
N TYR A 52 0.60 -2.55 -12.68
CA TYR A 52 0.79 -1.91 -11.39
C TYR A 52 2.02 -1.03 -11.39
N ASP A 53 1.93 0.06 -10.62
CA ASP A 53 3.08 0.87 -10.24
C ASP A 53 3.27 0.76 -8.74
N ALA A 54 4.53 0.61 -8.31
CA ALA A 54 4.87 0.59 -6.90
C ALA A 54 5.57 1.90 -6.54
N TYR A 55 5.29 2.40 -5.33
CA TYR A 55 5.84 3.66 -4.85
C TYR A 55 6.37 3.47 -3.43
N PHE A 56 7.55 4.02 -3.16
CA PHE A 56 8.01 4.16 -1.78
C PHE A 56 7.53 5.49 -1.21
N PHE A 57 7.20 5.49 0.06
CA PHE A 57 7.04 6.70 0.86
C PHE A 57 8.35 6.92 1.60
N LYS A 58 8.94 8.10 1.44
CA LYS A 58 10.23 8.42 2.04
C LYS A 58 10.14 9.68 2.89
N VAL A 59 10.78 9.61 4.06
CA VAL A 59 10.99 10.79 4.90
C VAL A 59 12.50 10.96 4.95
N GLN A 60 13.00 12.06 4.40
CA GLN A 60 14.42 12.25 4.13
C GLN A 60 14.90 11.08 3.26
N ASP A 61 15.90 10.31 3.66
CA ASP A 61 16.39 9.18 2.89
C ASP A 61 15.83 7.83 3.38
N ASN A 62 14.91 7.87 4.35
CA ASN A 62 14.37 6.66 4.95
C ASN A 62 13.08 6.23 4.25
N ILE A 63 12.99 4.95 3.89
CA ILE A 63 11.76 4.37 3.36
C ILE A 63 10.85 4.07 4.55
N VAL A 64 9.70 4.75 4.63
CA VAL A 64 8.77 4.58 5.75
C VAL A 64 7.55 3.76 5.38
N GLY A 65 7.41 3.39 4.10
CA GLY A 65 6.26 2.59 3.64
C GLY A 65 6.23 2.48 2.14
N TYR A 66 5.15 1.88 1.63
CA TYR A 66 4.97 1.73 0.18
C TYR A 66 3.49 1.64 -0.19
N ALA A 67 3.24 1.81 -1.47
CA ALA A 67 1.93 1.60 -2.08
C ALA A 67 2.10 0.83 -3.39
N LEU A 68 1.10 0.00 -3.72
CA LEU A 68 1.03 -0.70 -5.00
C LEU A 68 -0.31 -0.36 -5.64
N VAL A 69 -0.28 0.30 -6.79
CA VAL A 69 -1.46 0.88 -7.43
C VAL A 69 -1.65 0.27 -8.80
N LYS A 70 -2.85 -0.26 -9.06
CA LYS A 70 -3.24 -0.70 -10.39
C LYS A 70 -3.66 0.54 -11.19
N ASN A 71 -2.97 0.77 -12.32
CA ASN A 71 -3.09 2.02 -13.08
C ASN A 71 -3.97 1.88 -14.33
N THR A 72 -4.59 0.71 -14.55
CA THR A 72 -5.36 0.41 -15.76
C THR A 72 -6.86 0.45 -15.54
N CYS A 73 -7.33 0.90 -14.39
CA CYS A 73 -8.75 1.01 -14.07
C CYS A 73 -9.08 2.40 -13.54
N SER A 74 -10.36 2.75 -13.57
CA SER A 74 -10.85 4.02 -13.03
C SER A 74 -12.11 3.74 -12.22
N PRO A 75 -12.12 4.09 -10.91
CA PRO A 75 -11.00 4.69 -10.16
C PRO A 75 -9.77 3.77 -10.10
N LEU A 76 -8.61 4.35 -9.84
CA LEU A 76 -7.40 3.55 -9.61
C LEU A 76 -7.61 2.62 -8.41
N TYR A 77 -6.99 1.45 -8.46
CA TYR A 77 -7.11 0.47 -7.37
C TYR A 77 -5.83 0.43 -6.55
N LEU A 78 -5.92 0.76 -5.28
CA LEU A 78 -4.81 0.69 -4.35
C LEU A 78 -4.79 -0.72 -3.75
N ARG A 79 -3.92 -1.58 -4.30
CA ARG A 79 -3.87 -2.98 -3.91
C ARG A 79 -3.16 -3.20 -2.58
N GLN A 80 -2.08 -2.46 -2.34
CA GLN A 80 -1.28 -2.61 -1.12
C GLN A 80 -0.88 -1.23 -0.63
N PHE A 81 -0.88 -1.07 0.70
CA PHE A 81 -0.50 0.19 1.35
C PHE A 81 0.00 -0.15 2.75
N LEU A 82 1.21 0.27 3.05
CA LEU A 82 1.82 -0.03 4.35
C LEU A 82 2.66 1.14 4.82
N ILE A 83 2.54 1.47 6.09
CA ILE A 83 3.56 2.24 6.81
C ILE A 83 4.32 1.24 7.67
N ASP A 84 5.64 1.21 7.51
CA ASP A 84 6.53 0.32 8.25
C ASP A 84 6.28 0.49 9.75
N LYS A 85 6.22 -0.61 10.48
CA LYS A 85 5.91 -0.63 11.91
C LYS A 85 6.80 0.30 12.75
N ASN A 86 8.04 0.55 12.29
CA ASN A 86 8.97 1.42 12.98
C ASN A 86 8.61 2.91 12.86
N TYR A 87 7.64 3.25 12.03
CA TYR A 87 7.26 4.63 11.74
C TYR A 87 5.78 4.89 12.01
N ARG A 88 5.08 3.96 12.69
CA ARG A 88 3.66 4.11 13.02
C ARG A 88 3.47 5.07 14.18
N LYS A 89 2.22 5.54 14.35
CA LYS A 89 1.81 6.48 15.39
C LYS A 89 2.41 7.88 15.20
N LEU A 90 2.90 8.18 14.00
CA LEU A 90 3.42 9.49 13.65
C LEU A 90 2.53 10.16 12.58
N HIS A 91 1.34 9.63 12.37
CA HIS A 91 0.37 10.09 11.36
C HIS A 91 0.86 10.00 9.92
N TYR A 92 1.91 9.22 9.69
CA TYR A 92 2.46 9.06 8.34
C TYR A 92 1.48 8.39 7.39
N GLY A 93 0.62 7.48 7.87
CA GLY A 93 -0.36 6.82 7.01
C GLY A 93 -1.30 7.81 6.35
N THR A 94 -1.86 8.73 7.10
CA THR A 94 -2.76 9.77 6.59
C THR A 94 -2.02 10.69 5.63
N ILE A 95 -0.83 11.15 6.03
CA ILE A 95 -0.02 12.06 5.20
C ILE A 95 0.38 11.36 3.90
N ALA A 96 0.83 10.10 3.98
CA ALA A 96 1.26 9.33 2.81
C ALA A 96 0.11 9.14 1.83
N PHE A 97 -1.08 8.82 2.33
CA PHE A 97 -2.24 8.62 1.47
C PHE A 97 -2.59 9.91 0.71
N HIS A 98 -2.68 11.04 1.41
CA HIS A 98 -2.99 12.31 0.75
C HIS A 98 -1.88 12.74 -0.21
N THR A 99 -0.62 12.51 0.14
CA THR A 99 0.50 12.79 -0.75
C THR A 99 0.43 11.95 -2.02
N LEU A 100 0.03 10.67 -1.86
CA LEU A 100 -0.14 9.77 -3.01
C LEU A 100 -1.24 10.26 -3.95
N LEU A 101 -2.39 10.68 -3.41
CA LEU A 101 -3.47 11.22 -4.23
C LEU A 101 -3.01 12.44 -5.03
N GLU A 102 -2.27 13.35 -4.39
CA GLU A 102 -1.73 14.52 -5.07
C GLU A 102 -0.73 14.12 -6.16
N PHE A 103 0.17 13.20 -5.84
CA PHE A 103 1.18 12.71 -6.79
C PHE A 103 0.53 12.10 -8.02
N LEU A 104 -0.53 11.32 -7.84
CA LEU A 104 -1.24 10.65 -8.93
C LEU A 104 -2.27 11.55 -9.60
N ASP A 105 -2.50 12.75 -9.04
CA ASP A 105 -3.47 13.72 -9.54
C ASP A 105 -4.87 13.12 -9.64
N VAL A 106 -5.30 12.43 -8.58
CA VAL A 106 -6.65 11.87 -8.47
C VAL A 106 -7.26 12.25 -7.13
N ASN A 107 -8.59 12.23 -7.05
CA ASN A 107 -9.30 12.56 -5.82
C ASN A 107 -10.03 11.37 -5.20
N THR A 108 -9.89 10.18 -5.80
CA THR A 108 -10.52 8.97 -5.29
C THR A 108 -9.70 7.75 -5.70
N MET A 109 -9.84 6.67 -4.94
CA MET A 109 -9.25 5.36 -5.24
C MET A 109 -10.15 4.30 -4.65
N ASP A 110 -10.12 3.10 -5.24
CA ASP A 110 -10.76 1.93 -4.65
C ASP A 110 -9.74 1.13 -3.85
N ILE A 111 -10.19 0.50 -2.79
CA ILE A 111 -9.40 -0.43 -1.98
C ILE A 111 -10.24 -1.65 -1.66
N GLU A 112 -9.55 -2.71 -1.23
CA GLU A 112 -10.19 -3.84 -0.57
C GLU A 112 -9.54 -4.03 0.79
N VAL A 113 -10.33 -4.39 1.79
CA VAL A 113 -9.82 -4.64 3.13
C VAL A 113 -10.48 -5.90 3.67
N LEU A 114 -9.67 -6.78 4.29
CA LEU A 114 -10.19 -8.03 4.85
C LEU A 114 -11.16 -7.72 5.99
N PRO A 115 -12.31 -8.40 6.05
CA PRO A 115 -13.36 -8.04 7.01
C PRO A 115 -12.94 -8.19 8.47
N TRP A 116 -11.90 -8.97 8.77
CA TRP A 116 -11.39 -9.12 10.14
C TRP A 116 -10.28 -8.12 10.46
N ASN A 117 -9.85 -7.30 9.50
CA ASN A 117 -8.81 -6.30 9.71
C ASN A 117 -9.43 -5.00 10.24
N GLU A 118 -9.87 -5.02 11.49
CA GLU A 118 -10.54 -3.88 12.09
C GLU A 118 -9.69 -2.60 12.13
N PRO A 119 -8.41 -2.65 12.51
CA PRO A 119 -7.58 -1.43 12.47
C PRO A 119 -7.50 -0.83 11.06
N GLY A 120 -7.38 -1.67 10.04
CA GLY A 120 -7.35 -1.22 8.65
C GLY A 120 -8.66 -0.56 8.25
N ILE A 121 -9.79 -1.22 8.57
CA ILE A 121 -11.12 -0.68 8.27
C ILE A 121 -11.28 0.70 8.91
N ARG A 122 -10.92 0.84 10.19
CA ARG A 122 -11.03 2.12 10.89
C ARG A 122 -10.15 3.20 10.24
N PHE A 123 -8.95 2.81 9.83
CA PHE A 123 -8.04 3.75 9.16
C PHE A 123 -8.65 4.26 7.87
N TRP A 124 -9.12 3.36 7.00
CA TRP A 124 -9.70 3.76 5.72
C TRP A 124 -10.98 4.56 5.88
N GLU A 125 -11.83 4.17 6.83
CA GLU A 125 -13.04 4.93 7.12
C GLU A 125 -12.72 6.34 7.63
N SER A 126 -11.65 6.50 8.40
CA SER A 126 -11.22 7.81 8.88
C SER A 126 -10.80 8.74 7.73
N LEU A 127 -10.42 8.18 6.59
CA LEU A 127 -10.06 8.94 5.39
C LEU A 127 -11.26 9.19 4.46
N GLY A 128 -12.44 8.67 4.81
CA GLY A 128 -13.65 8.87 4.03
C GLY A 128 -14.07 7.69 3.17
N PHE A 129 -13.33 6.58 3.20
CA PHE A 129 -13.74 5.36 2.49
C PHE A 129 -14.99 4.78 3.11
N ARG A 130 -15.83 4.17 2.27
CA ARG A 130 -17.02 3.46 2.71
C ARG A 130 -17.16 2.17 1.92
N GLU A 131 -17.78 1.17 2.52
CA GLU A 131 -18.01 -0.10 1.85
C GLU A 131 -19.01 0.10 0.70
N ILE A 132 -18.67 -0.42 -0.49
CA ILE A 132 -19.54 -0.35 -1.65
C ILE A 132 -19.89 -1.75 -2.19
N SER A 133 -19.23 -2.80 -1.70
CA SER A 133 -19.54 -4.16 -2.10
C SER A 133 -19.07 -5.13 -1.03
N LYS A 134 -19.53 -6.37 -1.13
CA LYS A 134 -19.13 -7.44 -0.23
C LYS A 134 -18.79 -8.68 -1.05
N TYR A 135 -17.57 -9.16 -0.93
CA TYR A 135 -17.12 -10.36 -1.60
C TYR A 135 -17.50 -11.57 -0.75
N MET A 136 -18.21 -12.53 -1.33
CA MET A 136 -18.71 -13.70 -0.60
C MET A 136 -18.39 -14.98 -1.33
N ARG A 137 -18.19 -16.05 -0.57
CA ARG A 137 -17.87 -17.37 -1.13
C ARG A 137 -18.72 -18.43 -0.44
N LEU A 138 -19.23 -19.42 -1.24
CA LEU A 138 -19.95 -20.57 -0.70
C LEU A 138 -19.01 -21.55 -0.02
#